data_bb64d3ef46182c4a96a3917aca92903f
#
_entry.id   bb64d3ef46182c4a96a3917aca92903f
#
_cell.length_a   1.000
_cell.length_b   1.000
_cell.length_c   1.000
_cell.angle_alpha   90.00
_cell.angle_beta   90.00
_cell.angle_gamma   90.00
#
_symmetry.space_group_name_H-M   'P 1'
#
loop_
_entity.id
_entity.type
_entity.pdbx_description
1 polymer ?
#
loop_
_entity_poly.entity_id
_entity_poly.type
_entity_poly.pdbx_seq_one_letter_code
_entity_poly.pdbx_strand_id
1 'polypeptide(L)'
;MAKHDAALAEAAAEFDEALATYSRLGELFLKTPLSSVKQLERANAALADIAACEERLQAAGQRMVGALAAARAHQEQLSTDVVAHVPRVQDRNKRLNELMLELTAVAGEVGGLNTAIAGIRENGDATKPPTVADARDVSATVFALSERAERLSVTAHEAEFEELATQAHALCQRLQAVGKKLQKAAGE
;
A
#
# COMPACT_ATOMS: atom_id res chain seq x y z
N MET A 1 7.18 -8.00 -12.37
CA MET A 1 6.60 -9.35 -12.27
C MET A 1 6.37 -9.97 -13.65
N ALA A 2 5.52 -9.46 -14.50
CA ALA A 2 5.18 -10.09 -15.78
C ALA A 2 6.34 -10.53 -16.69
N LYS A 3 7.49 -9.84 -16.68
CA LYS A 3 8.62 -10.17 -17.57
C LYS A 3 9.40 -11.42 -17.16
N HIS A 4 9.62 -11.63 -15.87
CA HIS A 4 10.34 -12.80 -15.36
C HIS A 4 9.45 -14.04 -15.38
N ASP A 5 8.17 -13.88 -15.09
CA ASP A 5 7.18 -14.96 -15.17
C ASP A 5 7.00 -15.43 -16.63
N ALA A 6 6.96 -14.50 -17.58
CA ALA A 6 6.89 -14.83 -19.00
C ALA A 6 8.16 -15.57 -19.48
N ALA A 7 9.35 -15.13 -19.09
CA ALA A 7 10.61 -15.79 -19.46
C ALA A 7 10.73 -17.20 -18.87
N LEU A 8 10.25 -17.41 -17.64
CA LEU A 8 10.23 -18.73 -17.01
C LEU A 8 9.23 -19.66 -17.72
N ALA A 9 8.03 -19.16 -18.04
CA ALA A 9 7.02 -19.93 -18.75
C ALA A 9 7.48 -20.33 -20.17
N GLU A 10 8.16 -19.42 -20.89
CA GLU A 10 8.73 -19.68 -22.21
C GLU A 10 9.84 -20.76 -22.12
N ALA A 11 10.76 -20.62 -21.17
CA ALA A 11 11.84 -21.59 -20.96
C ALA A 11 11.30 -22.98 -20.55
N ALA A 12 10.24 -23.03 -19.74
CA ALA A 12 9.59 -24.29 -19.37
C ALA A 12 8.89 -24.94 -20.56
N ALA A 13 8.21 -24.16 -21.41
CA ALA A 13 7.57 -24.67 -22.63
C ALA A 13 8.61 -25.24 -23.60
N GLU A 14 9.74 -24.55 -23.81
CA GLU A 14 10.82 -25.08 -24.67
C GLU A 14 11.41 -26.40 -24.15
N PHE A 15 11.58 -26.50 -22.81
CA PHE A 15 12.07 -27.73 -22.19
C PHE A 15 11.08 -28.89 -22.38
N ASP A 16 9.79 -28.62 -22.15
CA ASP A 16 8.72 -29.63 -22.30
C ASP A 16 8.62 -30.12 -23.75
N GLU A 17 8.70 -29.22 -24.75
CA GLU A 17 8.70 -29.56 -26.16
C GLU A 17 9.94 -30.43 -26.56
N ALA A 18 11.12 -30.04 -26.04
CA ALA A 18 12.34 -30.81 -26.28
C ALA A 18 12.25 -32.21 -25.66
N LEU A 19 11.71 -32.33 -24.43
CA LEU A 19 11.52 -33.61 -23.75
C LEU A 19 10.51 -34.50 -24.47
N ALA A 20 9.39 -33.96 -24.93
CA ALA A 20 8.39 -34.69 -25.70
C ALA A 20 8.96 -35.20 -27.02
N THR A 21 9.80 -34.39 -27.68
CA THR A 21 10.46 -34.78 -28.93
C THR A 21 11.46 -35.91 -28.71
N TYR A 22 12.28 -35.79 -27.65
CA TYR A 22 13.24 -36.82 -27.24
C TYR A 22 12.55 -38.18 -26.97
N SER A 23 11.46 -38.13 -26.17
CA SER A 23 10.68 -39.31 -25.84
C SER A 23 10.12 -39.99 -27.07
N ARG A 24 9.57 -39.22 -27.99
CA ARG A 24 9.01 -39.74 -29.28
C ARG A 24 10.09 -40.37 -30.15
N LEU A 25 11.26 -39.73 -30.28
CA LEU A 25 12.38 -40.26 -31.06
C LEU A 25 12.93 -41.55 -30.46
N GLY A 26 13.08 -41.59 -29.13
CA GLY A 26 13.50 -42.77 -28.38
C GLY A 26 12.55 -43.96 -28.59
N GLU A 27 11.23 -43.74 -28.48
CA GLU A 27 10.25 -44.79 -28.75
C GLU A 27 10.28 -45.31 -30.18
N LEU A 28 10.45 -44.44 -31.18
CA LEU A 28 10.56 -44.82 -32.57
C LEU A 28 11.82 -45.64 -32.81
N PHE A 29 12.95 -45.22 -32.26
CA PHE A 29 14.21 -45.94 -32.37
C PHE A 29 14.12 -47.34 -31.77
N LEU A 30 13.56 -47.48 -30.58
CA LEU A 30 13.42 -48.77 -29.88
C LEU A 30 12.50 -49.75 -30.65
N LYS A 31 11.53 -49.24 -31.41
CA LYS A 31 10.60 -50.02 -32.25
C LYS A 31 11.16 -50.35 -33.65
N THR A 32 12.31 -49.77 -34.05
CA THR A 32 12.89 -49.95 -35.39
C THR A 32 13.57 -51.33 -35.48
N PRO A 33 13.15 -52.23 -36.37
CA PRO A 33 13.81 -53.52 -36.55
C PRO A 33 15.17 -53.32 -37.18
N LEU A 34 16.13 -54.20 -36.86
CA LEU A 34 17.54 -54.11 -37.32
C LEU A 34 17.94 -55.25 -38.27
N SER A 35 16.99 -55.83 -38.98
CA SER A 35 17.18 -57.04 -39.75
C SER A 35 17.61 -56.82 -41.22
N SER A 36 17.71 -55.57 -41.71
CA SER A 36 18.16 -55.23 -43.03
C SER A 36 19.05 -54.00 -43.09
N VAL A 37 19.91 -53.87 -44.13
CA VAL A 37 20.79 -52.69 -44.31
C VAL A 37 19.99 -51.41 -44.30
N LYS A 38 18.85 -51.31 -44.94
CA LYS A 38 17.98 -50.14 -44.95
C LYS A 38 17.40 -49.80 -43.60
N GLN A 39 17.17 -50.79 -42.76
CA GLN A 39 16.69 -50.57 -41.37
C GLN A 39 17.81 -50.08 -40.46
N LEU A 40 19.03 -50.58 -40.66
CA LEU A 40 20.23 -50.08 -39.96
C LEU A 40 20.54 -48.62 -40.34
N GLU A 41 20.43 -48.24 -41.62
CA GLU A 41 20.58 -46.84 -42.04
C GLU A 41 19.56 -45.93 -41.38
N ARG A 42 18.29 -46.37 -41.29
CA ARG A 42 17.23 -45.61 -40.57
C ARG A 42 17.50 -45.51 -39.06
N ALA A 43 17.98 -46.58 -38.45
CA ALA A 43 18.33 -46.57 -37.05
C ALA A 43 19.51 -45.61 -36.77
N ASN A 44 20.53 -45.59 -37.65
CA ASN A 44 21.64 -44.64 -37.54
C ASN A 44 21.21 -43.17 -37.72
N ALA A 45 20.28 -42.90 -38.67
CA ALA A 45 19.69 -41.57 -38.78
C ALA A 45 18.92 -41.17 -37.52
N ALA A 46 18.10 -42.06 -36.96
CA ALA A 46 17.37 -41.82 -35.74
C ALA A 46 18.29 -41.58 -34.55
N LEU A 47 19.45 -42.25 -34.44
CA LEU A 47 20.47 -41.99 -33.44
C LEU A 47 21.06 -40.58 -33.56
N ALA A 48 21.32 -40.10 -34.78
CA ALA A 48 21.78 -38.75 -35.02
C ALA A 48 20.73 -37.70 -34.58
N ASP A 49 19.44 -37.95 -34.89
CA ASP A 49 18.34 -37.09 -34.49
C ASP A 49 18.17 -37.08 -32.95
N ILE A 50 18.33 -38.23 -32.28
CA ILE A 50 18.30 -38.32 -30.82
C ILE A 50 19.46 -37.52 -30.23
N ALA A 51 20.68 -37.64 -30.72
CA ALA A 51 21.83 -36.87 -30.25
C ALA A 51 21.61 -35.35 -30.39
N ALA A 52 21.10 -34.91 -31.53
CA ALA A 52 20.74 -33.49 -31.73
C ALA A 52 19.63 -33.03 -30.81
N CYS A 53 18.67 -33.91 -30.48
CA CYS A 53 17.60 -33.60 -29.51
C CYS A 53 18.12 -33.53 -28.06
N GLU A 54 19.09 -34.37 -27.70
CA GLU A 54 19.77 -34.30 -26.39
C GLU A 54 20.48 -32.95 -26.17
N GLU A 55 21.17 -32.43 -27.18
CA GLU A 55 21.79 -31.10 -27.11
C GLU A 55 20.76 -29.99 -26.92
N ARG A 56 19.62 -30.08 -27.63
CA ARG A 56 18.51 -29.13 -27.46
C ARG A 56 17.90 -29.22 -26.04
N LEU A 57 17.67 -30.41 -25.55
CA LEU A 57 17.13 -30.66 -24.23
C LEU A 57 18.05 -30.09 -23.15
N GLN A 58 19.38 -30.31 -23.29
CA GLN A 58 20.36 -29.74 -22.39
C GLN A 58 20.37 -28.21 -22.40
N ALA A 59 20.32 -27.62 -23.61
CA ALA A 59 20.28 -26.17 -23.77
C ALA A 59 18.98 -25.55 -23.20
N ALA A 60 17.84 -26.20 -23.41
CA ALA A 60 16.56 -25.77 -22.85
C ALA A 60 16.54 -25.90 -21.33
N GLY A 61 17.10 -27.00 -20.81
CA GLY A 61 17.28 -27.18 -19.35
C GLY A 61 18.13 -26.07 -18.70
N GLN A 62 19.24 -25.71 -19.34
CA GLN A 62 20.09 -24.60 -18.85
C GLN A 62 19.35 -23.27 -18.88
N ARG A 63 18.57 -22.99 -19.91
CA ARG A 63 17.74 -21.78 -20.01
C ARG A 63 16.69 -21.73 -18.90
N MET A 64 16.01 -22.84 -18.65
CA MET A 64 15.02 -22.95 -17.58
C MET A 64 15.64 -22.70 -16.20
N VAL A 65 16.82 -23.30 -15.91
CA VAL A 65 17.54 -23.05 -14.65
C VAL A 65 17.95 -21.59 -14.53
N GLY A 66 18.44 -20.98 -15.61
CA GLY A 66 18.79 -19.56 -15.63
C GLY A 66 17.59 -18.64 -15.39
N ALA A 67 16.44 -18.93 -16.01
CA ALA A 67 15.21 -18.17 -15.81
C ALA A 67 14.69 -18.31 -14.36
N LEU A 68 14.75 -19.51 -13.79
CA LEU A 68 14.39 -19.77 -12.40
C LEU A 68 15.30 -19.00 -11.43
N ALA A 69 16.61 -19.02 -11.67
CA ALA A 69 17.57 -18.27 -10.85
C ALA A 69 17.30 -16.75 -10.90
N ALA A 70 17.00 -16.20 -12.08
CA ALA A 70 16.66 -14.80 -12.26
C ALA A 70 15.34 -14.42 -11.55
N ALA A 71 14.32 -15.28 -11.64
CA ALA A 71 13.05 -15.08 -10.91
C ALA A 71 13.26 -15.09 -9.39
N ARG A 72 14.09 -16.00 -8.89
CA ARG A 72 14.44 -16.10 -7.47
C ARG A 72 15.20 -14.87 -6.98
N ALA A 73 16.21 -14.42 -7.72
CA ALA A 73 16.95 -13.21 -7.38
C ALA A 73 16.03 -11.97 -7.33
N HIS A 74 15.09 -11.85 -8.28
CA HIS A 74 14.09 -10.79 -8.26
C HIS A 74 13.18 -10.86 -7.03
N GLN A 75 12.73 -12.06 -6.64
CA GLN A 75 11.92 -12.26 -5.45
C GLN A 75 12.68 -11.87 -4.17
N GLU A 76 13.96 -12.25 -4.05
CA GLU A 76 14.82 -11.90 -2.92
C GLU A 76 15.02 -10.37 -2.83
N GLN A 77 15.27 -9.70 -3.97
CA GLN A 77 15.37 -8.25 -4.02
C GLN A 77 14.07 -7.58 -3.56
N LEU A 78 12.93 -8.01 -4.11
CA LEU A 78 11.62 -7.47 -3.74
C LEU A 78 11.31 -7.67 -2.26
N SER A 79 11.65 -8.83 -1.71
CA SER A 79 11.51 -9.12 -0.27
C SER A 79 12.34 -8.14 0.57
N THR A 80 13.59 -7.89 0.17
CA THR A 80 14.49 -6.95 0.84
C THR A 80 13.91 -5.52 0.80
N ASP A 81 13.41 -5.09 -0.36
CA ASP A 81 12.84 -3.77 -0.55
C ASP A 81 11.56 -3.59 0.30
N VAL A 82 10.70 -4.62 0.37
CA VAL A 82 9.51 -4.62 1.22
C VAL A 82 9.89 -4.48 2.69
N VAL A 83 10.85 -5.29 3.18
CA VAL A 83 11.31 -5.22 4.58
C VAL A 83 11.90 -3.84 4.89
N ALA A 84 12.68 -3.26 3.99
CA ALA A 84 13.23 -1.92 4.15
C ALA A 84 12.16 -0.82 4.17
N HIS A 85 11.00 -1.05 3.54
CA HIS A 85 9.90 -0.09 3.50
C HIS A 85 8.99 -0.13 4.74
N VAL A 86 8.94 -1.26 5.46
CA VAL A 86 8.09 -1.46 6.64
C VAL A 86 8.27 -0.38 7.71
N PRO A 87 9.49 -0.01 8.15
CA PRO A 87 9.68 1.03 9.16
C PRO A 87 9.07 2.37 8.74
N ARG A 88 9.23 2.74 7.48
CA ARG A 88 8.67 3.98 6.93
C ARG A 88 7.14 4.01 7.01
N VAL A 89 6.49 2.89 6.72
CA VAL A 89 5.03 2.76 6.86
C VAL A 89 4.61 2.84 8.32
N GLN A 90 5.36 2.20 9.22
CA GLN A 90 5.10 2.23 10.65
C GLN A 90 5.22 3.66 11.22
N ASP A 91 6.27 4.39 10.85
CA ASP A 91 6.47 5.77 11.28
C ASP A 91 5.35 6.70 10.78
N ARG A 92 4.93 6.53 9.52
CA ARG A 92 3.79 7.29 8.99
C ARG A 92 2.48 6.96 9.70
N ASN A 93 2.22 5.69 9.99
CA ASN A 93 1.03 5.28 10.75
C ASN A 93 1.06 5.84 12.18
N LYS A 94 2.21 5.82 12.85
CA LYS A 94 2.37 6.41 14.17
C LYS A 94 2.06 7.91 14.13
N ARG A 95 2.64 8.63 13.17
CA ARG A 95 2.42 10.07 13.02
C ARG A 95 0.95 10.40 12.73
N LEU A 96 0.30 9.65 11.86
CA LEU A 96 -1.12 9.80 11.58
C LEU A 96 -1.97 9.61 12.85
N ASN A 97 -1.69 8.55 13.62
CA ASN A 97 -2.43 8.29 14.86
C ASN A 97 -2.26 9.41 15.89
N GLU A 98 -1.05 9.96 16.04
CA GLU A 98 -0.79 11.12 16.93
C GLU A 98 -1.66 12.32 16.54
N LEU A 99 -1.68 12.67 15.25
CA LEU A 99 -2.46 13.79 14.74
C LEU A 99 -3.98 13.55 14.86
N MET A 100 -4.45 12.32 14.63
CA MET A 100 -5.86 11.95 14.81
C MET A 100 -6.30 12.03 16.28
N LEU A 101 -5.44 11.60 17.21
CA LEU A 101 -5.71 11.72 18.63
C LEU A 101 -5.81 13.20 19.04
N GLU A 102 -4.93 14.06 18.54
CA GLU A 102 -4.97 15.48 18.80
C GLU A 102 -6.24 16.14 18.25
N LEU A 103 -6.63 15.80 17.01
CA LEU A 103 -7.89 16.28 16.42
C LEU A 103 -9.10 15.84 17.24
N THR A 104 -9.11 14.58 17.70
CA THR A 104 -10.19 14.03 18.52
C THR A 104 -10.24 14.74 19.87
N ALA A 105 -9.10 15.06 20.47
CA ALA A 105 -9.04 15.81 21.72
C ALA A 105 -9.63 17.22 21.55
N VAL A 106 -9.22 17.96 20.50
CA VAL A 106 -9.78 19.29 20.21
C VAL A 106 -11.29 19.21 19.95
N ALA A 107 -11.75 18.24 19.17
CA ALA A 107 -13.17 18.05 18.92
C ALA A 107 -13.97 17.70 20.19
N GLY A 108 -13.39 16.89 21.08
CA GLY A 108 -13.98 16.55 22.38
C GLY A 108 -14.12 17.76 23.29
N GLU A 109 -13.08 18.61 23.36
CA GLU A 109 -13.12 19.86 24.13
C GLU A 109 -14.19 20.82 23.58
N VAL A 110 -14.34 20.89 22.25
CA VAL A 110 -15.44 21.67 21.62
C VAL A 110 -16.82 21.10 21.98
N GLY A 111 -16.97 19.77 22.01
CA GLY A 111 -18.20 19.11 22.47
C GLY A 111 -18.54 19.45 23.91
N GLY A 112 -17.55 19.44 24.81
CA GLY A 112 -17.69 19.83 26.21
C GLY A 112 -18.12 21.29 26.38
N LEU A 113 -17.55 22.21 25.60
CA LEU A 113 -17.95 23.61 25.56
C LEU A 113 -19.40 23.80 25.14
N ASN A 114 -19.86 23.09 24.11
CA ASN A 114 -21.26 23.16 23.67
C ASN A 114 -22.21 22.69 24.79
N THR A 115 -21.86 21.65 25.51
CA THR A 115 -22.64 21.13 26.63
C THR A 115 -22.67 22.12 27.79
N ALA A 116 -21.54 22.76 28.11
CA ALA A 116 -21.45 23.80 29.15
C ALA A 116 -22.31 25.01 28.79
N ILE A 117 -22.27 25.49 27.55
CA ILE A 117 -23.09 26.61 27.06
C ILE A 117 -24.59 26.25 27.12
N ALA A 118 -24.96 25.02 26.76
CA ALA A 118 -26.35 24.55 26.82
C ALA A 118 -26.82 24.47 28.28
N GLY A 119 -25.99 23.96 29.20
CA GLY A 119 -26.28 23.90 30.63
C GLY A 119 -26.46 25.28 31.30
N ILE A 120 -25.69 26.29 30.89
CA ILE A 120 -25.86 27.68 31.30
C ILE A 120 -27.23 28.25 30.85
N ARG A 121 -27.68 27.83 29.64
CA ARG A 121 -28.99 28.23 29.10
C ARG A 121 -30.17 27.56 29.81
N GLU A 122 -30.03 26.31 30.22
CA GLU A 122 -31.10 25.52 30.87
C GLU A 122 -31.25 25.82 32.35
N ASN A 123 -30.13 26.11 33.06
CA ASN A 123 -30.13 26.40 34.48
C ASN A 123 -30.18 27.90 34.81
N GLY A 124 -30.06 28.75 33.79
CA GLY A 124 -30.22 30.19 33.92
C GLY A 124 -31.69 30.57 33.92
N ASP A 125 -32.16 31.23 34.99
CA ASP A 125 -33.45 31.93 35.01
C ASP A 125 -33.57 32.71 33.68
N ALA A 126 -34.62 32.46 32.92
CA ALA A 126 -34.82 33.01 31.55
C ALA A 126 -34.79 34.55 31.50
N THR A 127 -34.66 35.21 32.64
CA THR A 127 -34.59 36.65 32.82
C THR A 127 -33.19 37.21 33.01
N LYS A 128 -32.13 36.35 33.17
CA LYS A 128 -30.76 36.83 33.39
C LYS A 128 -29.86 36.41 32.20
N PRO A 129 -29.42 37.35 31.34
CA PRO A 129 -28.42 37.03 30.33
C PRO A 129 -27.15 36.51 30.98
N PRO A 130 -26.40 35.56 30.30
CA PRO A 130 -25.12 35.09 30.81
C PRO A 130 -24.23 36.27 31.13
N THR A 131 -23.50 36.18 32.25
CA THR A 131 -22.66 37.31 32.67
C THR A 131 -21.58 37.57 31.62
N VAL A 132 -21.23 38.83 31.39
CA VAL A 132 -20.20 39.26 30.43
C VAL A 132 -18.85 38.56 30.70
N ALA A 133 -18.59 38.19 31.97
CA ALA A 133 -17.41 37.42 32.36
C ALA A 133 -17.44 35.99 31.81
N ASP A 134 -18.56 35.27 31.92
CA ASP A 134 -18.69 33.89 31.41
C ASP A 134 -18.56 33.85 29.89
N ALA A 135 -19.09 34.86 29.16
CA ALA A 135 -18.99 34.98 27.74
C ALA A 135 -17.53 35.22 27.26
N ARG A 136 -16.76 36.02 28.05
CA ARG A 136 -15.34 36.28 27.74
C ARG A 136 -14.47 35.04 27.94
N ASP A 137 -14.67 34.29 29.02
CA ASP A 137 -13.90 33.06 29.30
C ASP A 137 -14.17 31.97 28.24
N VAL A 138 -15.44 31.82 27.85
CA VAL A 138 -15.82 30.89 26.76
C VAL A 138 -15.21 31.35 25.42
N SER A 139 -15.24 32.64 25.12
CA SER A 139 -14.63 33.22 23.92
C SER A 139 -13.11 32.95 23.86
N ALA A 140 -12.40 33.19 24.97
CA ALA A 140 -10.95 32.92 25.07
C ALA A 140 -10.65 31.42 24.83
N THR A 141 -11.44 30.52 25.41
CA THR A 141 -11.27 29.08 25.24
C THR A 141 -11.51 28.67 23.76
N VAL A 142 -12.55 29.22 23.11
CA VAL A 142 -12.84 28.96 21.69
C VAL A 142 -11.71 29.43 20.78
N PHE A 143 -11.09 30.59 21.06
CA PHE A 143 -9.94 31.06 20.33
C PHE A 143 -8.70 30.18 20.52
N ALA A 144 -8.42 29.75 21.76
CA ALA A 144 -7.32 28.83 22.05
C ALA A 144 -7.49 27.50 21.32
N LEU A 145 -8.72 26.96 21.26
CA LEU A 145 -9.02 25.75 20.47
C LEU A 145 -8.90 25.98 18.96
N SER A 146 -9.27 27.18 18.46
CA SER A 146 -9.10 27.49 17.04
C SER A 146 -7.62 27.55 16.64
N GLU A 147 -6.75 28.11 17.47
CA GLU A 147 -5.30 28.13 17.27
C GLU A 147 -4.70 26.72 17.29
N ARG A 148 -5.17 25.86 18.20
CA ARG A 148 -4.74 24.44 18.21
C ARG A 148 -5.16 23.72 16.93
N ALA A 149 -6.39 23.92 16.47
CA ALA A 149 -6.87 23.34 15.22
C ALA A 149 -6.10 23.85 14.00
N GLU A 150 -5.70 25.14 13.99
CA GLU A 150 -4.87 25.71 12.92
C GLU A 150 -3.47 25.10 12.92
N ARG A 151 -2.79 25.02 14.07
CA ARG A 151 -1.51 24.34 14.20
C ARG A 151 -1.57 22.89 13.73
N LEU A 152 -2.63 22.18 14.11
CA LEU A 152 -2.85 20.80 13.67
C LEU A 152 -3.03 20.71 12.16
N SER A 153 -3.76 21.64 11.55
CA SER A 153 -3.92 21.70 10.09
C SER A 153 -2.58 21.89 9.37
N VAL A 154 -1.75 22.82 9.85
CA VAL A 154 -0.41 23.06 9.29
C VAL A 154 0.47 21.82 9.45
N THR A 155 0.52 21.24 10.63
CA THR A 155 1.34 20.05 10.91
C THR A 155 0.89 18.84 10.10
N ALA A 156 -0.41 18.66 9.89
CA ALA A 156 -0.96 17.58 9.07
C ALA A 156 -0.62 17.79 7.58
N HIS A 157 -0.67 19.03 7.11
CA HIS A 157 -0.28 19.38 5.74
C HIS A 157 1.22 19.15 5.50
N GLU A 158 2.10 19.61 6.40
CA GLU A 158 3.54 19.35 6.35
C GLU A 158 3.89 17.85 6.37
N ALA A 159 3.05 17.06 7.07
CA ALA A 159 3.16 15.60 7.10
C ALA A 159 2.47 14.91 5.91
N GLU A 160 1.97 15.65 4.91
CA GLU A 160 1.27 15.15 3.72
C GLU A 160 -0.01 14.33 4.04
N PHE A 161 -0.73 14.68 5.10
CA PHE A 161 -2.04 14.12 5.43
C PHE A 161 -3.15 15.11 5.08
N GLU A 162 -3.41 15.30 3.80
CA GLU A 162 -4.28 16.35 3.25
C GLU A 162 -5.73 16.29 3.77
N GLU A 163 -6.29 15.08 3.93
CA GLU A 163 -7.64 14.93 4.48
C GLU A 163 -7.72 15.44 5.91
N LEU A 164 -6.73 15.09 6.74
CA LEU A 164 -6.67 15.51 8.13
C LEU A 164 -6.42 17.02 8.24
N ALA A 165 -5.55 17.56 7.40
CA ALA A 165 -5.30 19.00 7.30
C ALA A 165 -6.58 19.76 6.96
N THR A 166 -7.35 19.27 6.00
CA THR A 166 -8.64 19.86 5.60
C THR A 166 -9.67 19.80 6.73
N GLN A 167 -9.78 18.69 7.45
CA GLN A 167 -10.69 18.55 8.57
C GLN A 167 -10.32 19.50 9.74
N ALA A 168 -9.03 19.58 10.09
CA ALA A 168 -8.54 20.49 11.13
C ALA A 168 -8.76 21.95 10.73
N HIS A 169 -8.53 22.31 9.47
CA HIS A 169 -8.79 23.66 8.96
C HIS A 169 -10.28 24.02 9.02
N ALA A 170 -11.16 23.11 8.61
CA ALA A 170 -12.60 23.33 8.70
C ALA A 170 -13.08 23.52 10.16
N LEU A 171 -12.49 22.77 11.10
CA LEU A 171 -12.74 22.94 12.54
C LEU A 171 -12.27 24.31 13.01
N CYS A 172 -11.07 24.74 12.65
CA CYS A 172 -10.53 26.07 12.95
C CYS A 172 -11.47 27.18 12.48
N GLN A 173 -11.90 27.14 11.21
CA GLN A 173 -12.82 28.14 10.64
C GLN A 173 -14.14 28.21 11.41
N ARG A 174 -14.72 27.07 11.78
CA ARG A 174 -15.95 27.01 12.58
C ARG A 174 -15.77 27.62 13.94
N LEU A 175 -14.67 27.32 14.64
CA LEU A 175 -14.35 27.87 15.95
C LEU A 175 -14.13 29.39 15.89
N GLN A 176 -13.41 29.88 14.89
CA GLN A 176 -13.22 31.32 14.69
C GLN A 176 -14.56 32.05 14.46
N ALA A 177 -15.48 31.45 13.66
CA ALA A 177 -16.80 32.02 13.45
C ALA A 177 -17.64 32.08 14.72
N VAL A 178 -17.54 31.05 15.59
CA VAL A 178 -18.20 31.03 16.89
C VAL A 178 -17.57 32.07 17.84
N GLY A 179 -16.24 32.13 17.93
CA GLY A 179 -15.51 33.10 18.76
C GLY A 179 -15.89 34.53 18.42
N LYS A 180 -15.93 34.92 17.14
CA LYS A 180 -16.37 36.24 16.68
C LYS A 180 -17.81 36.58 17.08
N LYS A 181 -18.71 35.59 17.04
CA LYS A 181 -20.12 35.78 17.47
C LYS A 181 -20.20 36.00 18.97
N LEU A 182 -19.39 35.27 19.77
CA LEU A 182 -19.35 35.43 21.23
C LEU A 182 -18.77 36.79 21.61
N GLN A 183 -17.72 37.27 20.97
CA GLN A 183 -17.16 38.63 21.21
C GLN A 183 -18.19 39.70 20.91
N LYS A 184 -18.88 39.62 19.79
CA LYS A 184 -19.93 40.57 19.43
C LYS A 184 -21.10 40.55 20.44
N ALA A 185 -21.44 39.40 21.01
CA ALA A 185 -22.45 39.25 22.03
C ALA A 185 -22.00 39.77 23.39
N ALA A 186 -20.71 39.79 23.69
CA ALA A 186 -20.11 40.34 24.90
C ALA A 186 -19.93 41.88 24.89
N GLY A 187 -20.26 42.54 23.76
CA GLY A 187 -20.28 44.01 23.67
C GLY A 187 -18.97 44.63 23.23
N GLU A 188 -18.10 43.88 22.56
CA GLU A 188 -16.92 44.37 21.82
C GLU A 188 -17.21 44.50 20.31
#